data_7e7eed24c5cd58f65c2c26817a733283
#
_entry.id   7e7eed24c5cd58f65c2c26817a733283
#
_cell.length_a   1.000
_cell.length_b   1.000
_cell.length_c   1.000
_cell.angle_alpha   90.00
_cell.angle_beta   90.00
_cell.angle_gamma   90.00
#
_symmetry.space_group_name_H-M   'P 1'
#
loop_
_entity.id
_entity.type
_entity.pdbx_description
1 polymer ?
#
loop_
_entity_poly.entity_id
_entity_poly.type
_entity_poly.pdbx_seq_one_letter_code
_entity_poly.pdbx_strand_id
1 'polypeptide(L)'
;MEPARDLVDAPPQLPDVFARWFAGRGWQVHAHQLALLARANAGRSALLIAPTGGGKTLAGFLPTLVELSERGVRSRNLKSTGRALVRSQGLHTLYISPLKALAVDIARNLEIPVQEMGLPVRLETRTGDTPTSKRQRQRRDPPDILLSTPEQLALLLASADAPYMFGTLKRVILDELHSLVTSKRGDLLSLGLARLFKLAPELITIGLSATVAKPDELRRFLVAQPPDGRAHADLVTAQAGAQPIVTMLDTEEHLPWAGHSARHALGEIYAHIKTHKTTLVFVNTRSQAEFLFQELWRNNDDNLAIALHHGSLDVAQRRRVEHAMATGKLRAVVCTSSLDLGVDWGDVDLVINVGAPKGCSRLLQRIGRSNHRLDEPSEAVLVPANRFEVLECRAAIEAVAENAQDTPPLRTGALDVLAQHILGRACGEPFIAEELYAEICAAAPYAALSRADFDAAVDFVATGGYALKAYERFA
;
A
#
# COMPACT_ATOMS: atom_id res chain seq x y z
N MET A 1 -32.30 -10.90 -15.15
CA MET A 1 -31.98 -11.39 -13.79
C MET A 1 -31.55 -10.16 -12.99
N GLU A 2 -32.44 -9.64 -12.15
CA GLU A 2 -32.16 -8.48 -11.30
C GLU A 2 -30.96 -8.78 -10.38
N PRO A 3 -30.04 -7.80 -10.16
CA PRO A 3 -28.99 -7.99 -9.16
C PRO A 3 -29.64 -8.10 -7.79
N ALA A 4 -29.26 -9.14 -7.04
CA ALA A 4 -29.70 -9.34 -5.66
C ALA A 4 -29.49 -8.03 -4.88
N ARG A 5 -30.59 -7.43 -4.43
CA ARG A 5 -30.59 -6.32 -3.48
C ARG A 5 -29.86 -6.81 -2.24
N ASP A 6 -28.68 -6.19 -1.98
CA ASP A 6 -27.99 -6.34 -0.72
C ASP A 6 -28.99 -6.05 0.42
N LEU A 7 -29.30 -7.09 1.19
CA LEU A 7 -29.90 -6.93 2.51
C LEU A 7 -28.87 -6.17 3.35
N VAL A 8 -28.99 -4.88 3.38
CA VAL A 8 -28.20 -4.01 4.26
C VAL A 8 -28.76 -4.26 5.66
N ASP A 9 -28.13 -5.22 6.36
CA ASP A 9 -28.27 -5.30 7.82
C ASP A 9 -27.94 -3.90 8.38
N ALA A 10 -28.66 -3.51 9.46
CA ALA A 10 -28.44 -2.23 10.11
C ALA A 10 -26.93 -1.99 10.35
N PRO A 11 -26.41 -0.78 10.13
CA PRO A 11 -24.99 -0.54 10.25
C PRO A 11 -24.49 -1.00 11.62
N PRO A 12 -23.36 -1.72 11.70
CA PRO A 12 -22.87 -2.24 12.96
C PRO A 12 -22.63 -1.09 13.93
N GLN A 13 -23.11 -1.23 15.16
CA GLN A 13 -22.84 -0.24 16.22
C GLN A 13 -21.37 -0.37 16.64
N LEU A 14 -20.69 0.77 16.72
CA LEU A 14 -19.35 0.80 17.28
C LEU A 14 -19.42 0.62 18.80
N PRO A 15 -18.48 -0.13 19.40
CA PRO A 15 -18.35 -0.16 20.85
C PRO A 15 -18.14 1.25 21.42
N ASP A 16 -18.66 1.50 22.63
CA ASP A 16 -18.67 2.83 23.26
C ASP A 16 -17.28 3.50 23.33
N VAL A 17 -16.22 2.71 23.48
CA VAL A 17 -14.85 3.25 23.52
C VAL A 17 -14.47 3.91 22.20
N PHE A 18 -14.87 3.33 21.07
CA PHE A 18 -14.63 3.91 19.75
C PHE A 18 -15.53 5.12 19.50
N ALA A 19 -16.82 5.01 19.80
CA ALA A 19 -17.76 6.11 19.63
C ALA A 19 -17.29 7.36 20.41
N ARG A 20 -16.86 7.20 21.65
CA ARG A 20 -16.31 8.29 22.47
C ARG A 20 -14.99 8.83 21.91
N TRP A 21 -14.13 7.98 21.38
CA TRP A 21 -12.86 8.40 20.78
C TRP A 21 -13.07 9.26 19.53
N PHE A 22 -13.96 8.85 18.62
CA PHE A 22 -14.34 9.65 17.45
C PHE A 22 -14.96 11.00 17.86
N ALA A 23 -15.91 10.98 18.80
CA ALA A 23 -16.55 12.20 19.30
C ALA A 23 -15.55 13.16 19.97
N GLY A 24 -14.60 12.63 20.76
CA GLY A 24 -13.56 13.43 21.42
C GLY A 24 -12.60 14.14 20.46
N ARG A 25 -12.48 13.64 19.23
CA ARG A 25 -11.69 14.26 18.14
C ARG A 25 -12.54 15.14 17.20
N GLY A 26 -13.84 15.24 17.44
CA GLY A 26 -14.75 15.92 16.53
C GLY A 26 -14.91 15.21 15.18
N TRP A 27 -14.58 13.92 15.10
CA TRP A 27 -14.67 13.14 13.87
C TRP A 27 -15.99 12.37 13.81
N GLN A 28 -16.50 12.23 12.59
CA GLN A 28 -17.61 11.33 12.29
C GLN A 28 -17.09 10.06 11.64
N VAL A 29 -17.71 8.94 12.01
CA VAL A 29 -17.40 7.65 11.35
C VAL A 29 -17.97 7.66 9.94
N HIS A 30 -17.15 7.38 8.96
CA HIS A 30 -17.58 7.32 7.58
C HIS A 30 -18.38 6.06 7.28
N ALA A 31 -19.36 6.16 6.36
CA ALA A 31 -20.19 5.02 5.95
C ALA A 31 -19.38 3.82 5.44
N HIS A 32 -18.30 4.05 4.69
CA HIS A 32 -17.42 2.99 4.19
C HIS A 32 -16.61 2.29 5.31
N GLN A 33 -16.33 2.97 6.43
CA GLN A 33 -15.69 2.36 7.61
C GLN A 33 -16.64 1.36 8.28
N LEU A 34 -17.90 1.74 8.45
CA LEU A 34 -18.95 0.86 8.98
C LEU A 34 -19.26 -0.28 8.01
N ALA A 35 -19.26 -0.02 6.70
CA ALA A 35 -19.48 -1.06 5.69
C ALA A 35 -18.38 -2.12 5.72
N LEU A 36 -17.11 -1.74 5.87
CA LEU A 36 -16.00 -2.70 6.05
C LEU A 36 -16.13 -3.48 7.36
N LEU A 37 -16.51 -2.83 8.46
CA LEU A 37 -16.75 -3.50 9.73
C LEU A 37 -17.85 -4.55 9.60
N ALA A 38 -18.96 -4.23 8.93
CA ALA A 38 -20.06 -5.16 8.66
C ALA A 38 -19.60 -6.38 7.86
N ARG A 39 -18.80 -6.18 6.78
CA ARG A 39 -18.27 -7.29 5.97
C ARG A 39 -17.31 -8.17 6.78
N ALA A 40 -16.44 -7.56 7.57
CA ALA A 40 -15.52 -8.32 8.43
C ALA A 40 -16.24 -9.12 9.50
N ASN A 41 -17.29 -8.58 10.13
CA ASN A 41 -18.13 -9.29 11.10
C ASN A 41 -18.87 -10.47 10.47
N ALA A 42 -19.23 -10.35 9.19
CA ALA A 42 -19.85 -11.44 8.41
C ALA A 42 -18.82 -12.47 7.85
N GLY A 43 -17.53 -12.35 8.18
CA GLY A 43 -16.47 -13.23 7.68
C GLY A 43 -16.19 -13.06 6.18
N ARG A 44 -16.50 -11.91 5.59
CA ARG A 44 -16.38 -11.64 4.15
C ARG A 44 -15.16 -10.78 3.84
N SER A 45 -14.34 -11.22 2.89
CA SER A 45 -13.25 -10.41 2.32
C SER A 45 -13.81 -9.24 1.53
N ALA A 46 -13.14 -8.08 1.58
CA ALA A 46 -13.63 -6.88 0.91
C ALA A 46 -12.50 -6.02 0.31
N LEU A 47 -12.80 -5.35 -0.80
CA LEU A 47 -12.01 -4.28 -1.38
C LEU A 47 -12.64 -2.93 -1.04
N LEU A 48 -11.89 -2.04 -0.40
CA LEU A 48 -12.28 -0.64 -0.25
C LEU A 48 -11.61 0.20 -1.33
N ILE A 49 -12.43 0.91 -2.11
CA ILE A 49 -11.99 1.98 -3.00
C ILE A 49 -12.36 3.31 -2.38
N ALA A 50 -11.36 4.12 -2.09
CA ALA A 50 -11.57 5.45 -1.52
C ALA A 50 -10.47 6.42 -1.97
N PRO A 51 -10.77 7.71 -2.11
CA PRO A 51 -9.78 8.72 -2.45
C PRO A 51 -8.70 8.82 -1.36
N THR A 52 -7.59 9.48 -1.69
CA THR A 52 -6.57 9.82 -0.70
C THR A 52 -7.19 10.76 0.35
N GLY A 53 -6.79 10.66 1.61
CA GLY A 53 -7.44 11.41 2.71
C GLY A 53 -8.79 10.82 3.19
N GLY A 54 -9.37 9.84 2.49
CA GLY A 54 -10.67 9.23 2.81
C GLY A 54 -10.67 8.28 4.02
N GLY A 55 -9.68 8.31 4.89
CA GLY A 55 -9.65 7.47 6.09
C GLY A 55 -9.50 5.96 5.83
N LYS A 56 -8.95 5.56 4.66
CA LYS A 56 -8.77 4.16 4.25
C LYS A 56 -8.08 3.30 5.30
N THR A 57 -6.98 3.80 5.84
CA THR A 57 -6.15 3.06 6.80
C THR A 57 -6.96 2.70 8.04
N LEU A 58 -7.63 3.70 8.64
CA LEU A 58 -8.48 3.46 9.80
C LEU A 58 -9.64 2.52 9.45
N ALA A 59 -10.24 2.65 8.26
CA ALA A 59 -11.29 1.75 7.78
C ALA A 59 -10.81 0.29 7.75
N GLY A 60 -9.60 0.03 7.25
CA GLY A 60 -9.01 -1.31 7.19
C GLY A 60 -8.71 -1.91 8.56
N PHE A 61 -8.26 -1.08 9.52
CA PHE A 61 -7.92 -1.56 10.85
C PHE A 61 -9.09 -1.56 11.85
N LEU A 62 -10.16 -0.81 11.60
CA LEU A 62 -11.30 -0.72 12.51
C LEU A 62 -11.87 -2.07 12.93
N PRO A 63 -12.12 -3.03 12.01
CA PRO A 63 -12.58 -4.36 12.37
C PRO A 63 -11.61 -5.12 13.30
N THR A 64 -10.31 -4.96 13.06
CA THR A 64 -9.26 -5.57 13.89
C THR A 64 -9.23 -4.97 15.30
N LEU A 65 -9.26 -3.63 15.40
CA LEU A 65 -9.20 -2.96 16.67
C LEU A 65 -10.45 -3.24 17.52
N VAL A 66 -11.63 -3.28 16.90
CA VAL A 66 -12.90 -3.64 17.57
C VAL A 66 -12.81 -5.07 18.12
N GLU A 67 -12.43 -6.05 17.30
CA GLU A 67 -12.33 -7.45 17.73
C GLU A 67 -11.29 -7.65 18.84
N LEU A 68 -10.13 -7.01 18.73
CA LEU A 68 -9.09 -7.09 19.76
C LEU A 68 -9.48 -6.37 21.07
N SER A 69 -10.26 -5.30 20.99
CA SER A 69 -10.77 -4.61 22.20
C SER A 69 -11.69 -5.50 23.02
N GLU A 70 -12.53 -6.29 22.38
CA GLU A 70 -13.44 -7.24 23.04
C GLU A 70 -12.68 -8.41 23.70
N ARG A 71 -11.61 -8.90 23.06
CA ARG A 71 -10.72 -9.92 23.65
C ARG A 71 -10.08 -9.43 24.95
N GLY A 72 -9.63 -8.19 25.00
CA GLY A 72 -9.05 -7.57 26.18
C GLY A 72 -10.02 -7.49 27.36
N VAL A 73 -11.29 -7.23 27.10
CA VAL A 73 -12.38 -7.21 28.13
C VAL A 73 -12.61 -8.61 28.69
N ARG A 74 -12.74 -9.61 27.83
CA ARG A 74 -12.89 -11.02 28.27
C ARG A 74 -11.71 -11.50 29.10
N SER A 75 -10.49 -11.13 28.74
CA SER A 75 -9.27 -11.48 29.50
C SER A 75 -9.18 -10.73 30.84
N ARG A 76 -9.67 -9.50 30.96
CA ARG A 76 -9.72 -8.75 32.24
C ARG A 76 -10.73 -9.37 33.20
N ASN A 77 -11.89 -9.86 32.71
CA ASN A 77 -12.89 -10.51 33.53
C ASN A 77 -12.41 -11.89 34.07
N LEU A 78 -11.53 -12.57 33.33
CA LEU A 78 -10.88 -13.80 33.83
C LEU A 78 -9.76 -13.53 34.84
N LYS A 79 -9.18 -12.33 34.88
CA LYS A 79 -8.12 -11.93 35.83
C LYS A 79 -8.59 -11.62 37.24
N SER A 80 -9.88 -11.50 37.49
CA SER A 80 -10.41 -11.34 38.86
C SER A 80 -10.17 -12.57 39.75
N THR A 81 -9.67 -13.66 39.20
CA THR A 81 -9.41 -14.93 39.88
C THR A 81 -7.97 -15.44 39.81
N GLY A 82 -6.97 -14.54 39.72
CA GLY A 82 -5.54 -14.88 39.93
C GLY A 82 -4.71 -15.13 38.69
N ARG A 83 -3.64 -14.33 38.55
CA ARG A 83 -2.44 -14.49 37.70
C ARG A 83 -2.57 -15.34 36.43
N ALA A 84 -3.10 -14.78 35.39
CA ALA A 84 -2.78 -15.21 34.03
C ALA A 84 -2.13 -14.04 33.30
N LEU A 85 -0.86 -14.11 33.06
CA LEU A 85 -0.15 -13.31 32.06
C LEU A 85 -0.87 -13.54 30.74
N VAL A 86 -1.44 -12.49 30.12
CA VAL A 86 -1.99 -12.56 28.76
C VAL A 86 -0.82 -12.84 27.84
N ARG A 87 -0.54 -14.11 27.55
CA ARG A 87 0.28 -14.48 26.40
C ARG A 87 -0.45 -14.05 25.16
N SER A 88 0.23 -13.40 24.22
CA SER A 88 -0.28 -13.20 22.87
C SER A 88 -0.88 -14.51 22.37
N GLN A 89 -2.12 -14.47 21.88
CA GLN A 89 -2.79 -15.67 21.33
C GLN A 89 -2.31 -15.98 19.91
N GLY A 90 -1.17 -15.44 19.50
CA GLY A 90 -0.64 -15.53 18.15
C GLY A 90 -0.96 -14.28 17.30
N LEU A 91 -0.53 -14.28 16.05
CA LEU A 91 -0.77 -13.18 15.11
C LEU A 91 -2.24 -13.15 14.70
N HIS A 92 -2.91 -12.01 15.00
CA HIS A 92 -4.30 -11.81 14.64
C HIS A 92 -4.46 -11.14 13.27
N THR A 93 -3.67 -10.10 13.01
CA THR A 93 -3.76 -9.31 11.79
C THR A 93 -2.38 -9.06 11.19
N LEU A 94 -2.28 -9.31 9.89
CA LEU A 94 -1.12 -8.97 9.09
C LEU A 94 -1.46 -7.80 8.17
N TYR A 95 -0.68 -6.74 8.23
CA TYR A 95 -0.78 -5.62 7.29
C TYR A 95 0.40 -5.66 6.32
N ILE A 96 0.12 -5.57 5.03
CA ILE A 96 1.11 -5.57 3.96
C ILE A 96 1.04 -4.26 3.17
N SER A 97 2.18 -3.62 3.07
CA SER A 97 2.38 -2.37 2.33
C SER A 97 3.45 -2.53 1.26
N PRO A 98 3.35 -1.83 0.12
CA PRO A 98 4.40 -1.83 -0.90
C PRO A 98 5.71 -1.20 -0.44
N LEU A 99 5.69 -0.33 0.57
CA LEU A 99 6.87 0.39 1.05
C LEU A 99 7.13 0.18 2.53
N LYS A 100 8.41 0.03 2.89
CA LYS A 100 8.86 -0.05 4.28
C LYS A 100 8.50 1.20 5.08
N ALA A 101 8.67 2.38 4.49
CA ALA A 101 8.36 3.67 5.12
C ALA A 101 6.87 3.76 5.48
N LEU A 102 5.98 3.36 4.56
CA LEU A 102 4.55 3.35 4.79
C LEU A 102 4.17 2.41 5.95
N ALA A 103 4.75 1.20 6.02
CA ALA A 103 4.49 0.29 7.14
C ALA A 103 4.89 0.89 8.50
N VAL A 104 5.99 1.65 8.55
CA VAL A 104 6.46 2.32 9.78
C VAL A 104 5.57 3.50 10.14
N ASP A 105 5.15 4.29 9.15
CA ASP A 105 4.29 5.44 9.36
C ASP A 105 2.90 5.01 9.85
N ILE A 106 2.29 4.03 9.20
CA ILE A 106 1.01 3.45 9.62
C ILE A 106 1.08 2.87 11.04
N ALA A 107 2.21 2.24 11.41
CA ALA A 107 2.39 1.74 12.78
C ALA A 107 2.30 2.90 13.80
N ARG A 108 2.98 4.03 13.54
CA ARG A 108 2.93 5.21 14.41
C ARG A 108 1.53 5.80 14.49
N ASN A 109 0.86 5.93 13.34
CA ASN A 109 -0.49 6.47 13.27
C ASN A 109 -1.52 5.58 13.99
N LEU A 110 -1.29 4.26 14.04
CA LEU A 110 -2.12 3.32 14.76
C LEU A 110 -1.82 3.28 16.28
N GLU A 111 -0.58 3.55 16.67
CA GLU A 111 -0.23 3.63 18.09
C GLU A 111 -1.04 4.69 18.84
N ILE A 112 -1.37 5.82 18.18
CA ILE A 112 -2.14 6.91 18.76
C ILE A 112 -3.54 6.44 19.21
N PRO A 113 -4.43 5.96 18.33
CA PRO A 113 -5.75 5.49 18.74
C PRO A 113 -5.69 4.32 19.73
N VAL A 114 -4.73 3.40 19.58
CA VAL A 114 -4.55 2.27 20.51
C VAL A 114 -4.25 2.77 21.92
N GLN A 115 -3.36 3.76 22.07
CA GLN A 115 -3.00 4.34 23.37
C GLN A 115 -4.15 5.19 23.97
N GLU A 116 -4.76 6.06 23.16
CA GLU A 116 -5.84 6.94 23.61
C GLU A 116 -7.09 6.18 24.04
N MET A 117 -7.42 5.09 23.37
CA MET A 117 -8.52 4.20 23.75
C MET A 117 -8.11 3.17 24.82
N GLY A 118 -6.84 3.10 25.21
CA GLY A 118 -6.31 2.13 26.17
C GLY A 118 -6.51 0.68 25.75
N LEU A 119 -6.40 0.39 24.44
CA LEU A 119 -6.59 -0.96 23.89
C LEU A 119 -5.38 -1.85 24.24
N PRO A 120 -5.59 -3.09 24.69
CA PRO A 120 -4.50 -4.02 25.02
C PRO A 120 -3.95 -4.71 23.75
N VAL A 121 -3.53 -3.93 22.76
CA VAL A 121 -3.08 -4.40 21.45
C VAL A 121 -1.58 -4.15 21.30
N ARG A 122 -0.85 -5.21 20.96
CA ARG A 122 0.58 -5.12 20.62
C ARG A 122 0.74 -5.10 19.10
N LEU A 123 1.22 -3.98 18.58
CA LEU A 123 1.53 -3.82 17.18
C LEU A 123 3.04 -3.67 16.96
N GLU A 124 3.57 -4.30 15.93
CA GLU A 124 4.98 -4.27 15.59
C GLU A 124 5.20 -4.22 14.08
N THR A 125 6.31 -3.62 13.69
CA THR A 125 6.77 -3.63 12.30
C THR A 125 7.82 -4.71 12.06
N ARG A 126 7.77 -5.33 10.87
CA ARG A 126 8.82 -6.21 10.35
C ARG A 126 9.15 -5.83 8.91
N THR A 127 10.28 -5.19 8.74
CA THR A 127 10.81 -4.77 7.43
C THR A 127 12.23 -5.31 7.24
N GLY A 128 12.84 -5.05 6.08
CA GLY A 128 14.25 -5.37 5.86
C GLY A 128 15.21 -4.77 6.89
N ASP A 129 14.82 -3.67 7.52
CA ASP A 129 15.65 -2.93 8.48
C ASP A 129 15.43 -3.37 9.95
N THR A 130 14.51 -4.32 10.19
CA THR A 130 14.23 -4.82 11.56
C THR A 130 15.41 -5.64 12.08
N PRO A 131 15.95 -5.34 13.28
CA PRO A 131 17.08 -6.07 13.87
C PRO A 131 16.79 -7.56 14.02
N THR A 132 17.84 -8.40 13.87
CA THR A 132 17.72 -9.86 13.93
C THR A 132 17.13 -10.35 15.26
N SER A 133 17.53 -9.75 16.39
CA SER A 133 17.00 -10.09 17.72
C SER A 133 15.48 -9.87 17.81
N LYS A 134 14.98 -8.74 17.25
CA LYS A 134 13.55 -8.45 17.19
C LYS A 134 12.82 -9.44 16.26
N ARG A 135 13.42 -9.80 15.11
CA ARG A 135 12.86 -10.81 14.20
C ARG A 135 12.71 -12.18 14.85
N GLN A 136 13.72 -12.61 15.60
CA GLN A 136 13.69 -13.89 16.34
C GLN A 136 12.62 -13.88 17.44
N ARG A 137 12.51 -12.78 18.19
CA ARG A 137 11.46 -12.63 19.19
C ARG A 137 10.07 -12.70 18.57
N GLN A 138 9.82 -11.97 17.45
CA GLN A 138 8.54 -11.97 16.74
C GLN A 138 8.11 -13.36 16.26
N ARG A 139 9.05 -14.26 15.96
CA ARG A 139 8.74 -15.65 15.58
C ARG A 139 8.30 -16.49 16.79
N ARG A 140 8.89 -16.27 17.98
CA ARG A 140 8.58 -17.00 19.21
C ARG A 140 7.35 -16.46 19.92
N ASP A 141 7.15 -15.15 19.85
CA ASP A 141 6.09 -14.40 20.49
C ASP A 141 5.53 -13.35 19.51
N PRO A 142 4.64 -13.78 18.56
CA PRO A 142 4.07 -12.91 17.56
C PRO A 142 3.27 -11.77 18.20
N PRO A 143 3.28 -10.54 17.63
CA PRO A 143 2.40 -9.46 18.05
C PRO A 143 0.94 -9.76 17.63
N ASP A 144 -0.02 -8.98 18.15
CA ASP A 144 -1.40 -9.07 17.68
C ASP A 144 -1.55 -8.53 16.26
N ILE A 145 -0.83 -7.46 15.94
CA ILE A 145 -0.79 -6.85 14.60
C ILE A 145 0.67 -6.77 14.13
N LEU A 146 0.96 -7.32 12.95
CA LEU A 146 2.27 -7.22 12.31
C LEU A 146 2.16 -6.44 11.00
N LEU A 147 2.92 -5.33 10.90
CA LEU A 147 3.01 -4.52 9.68
C LEU A 147 4.28 -4.89 8.92
N SER A 148 4.14 -5.23 7.63
CA SER A 148 5.23 -5.82 6.85
C SER A 148 5.18 -5.46 5.37
N THR A 149 6.05 -6.10 4.56
CA THR A 149 6.10 -5.99 3.10
C THR A 149 5.99 -7.38 2.46
N PRO A 150 5.64 -7.49 1.15
CA PRO A 150 5.54 -8.78 0.46
C PRO A 150 6.78 -9.67 0.61
N GLU A 151 7.97 -9.08 0.53
CA GLU A 151 9.23 -9.81 0.63
C GLU A 151 9.45 -10.42 2.02
N GLN A 152 9.06 -9.70 3.07
CA GLN A 152 9.16 -10.21 4.44
C GLN A 152 8.13 -11.29 4.71
N LEU A 153 6.93 -11.19 4.12
CA LEU A 153 5.94 -12.25 4.18
C LEU A 153 6.48 -13.54 3.53
N ALA A 154 7.06 -13.45 2.32
CA ALA A 154 7.65 -14.59 1.64
C ALA A 154 8.73 -15.28 2.50
N LEU A 155 9.62 -14.50 3.13
CA LEU A 155 10.65 -15.03 4.06
C LEU A 155 10.06 -15.67 5.31
N LEU A 156 8.95 -15.18 5.83
CA LEU A 156 8.27 -15.78 6.97
C LEU A 156 7.60 -17.10 6.60
N LEU A 157 6.97 -17.15 5.41
CA LEU A 157 6.31 -18.36 4.90
C LEU A 157 7.29 -19.46 4.50
N ALA A 158 8.54 -19.10 4.16
CA ALA A 158 9.63 -20.04 3.90
C ALA A 158 10.24 -20.68 5.17
N SER A 159 9.68 -20.42 6.34
CA SER A 159 10.16 -20.92 7.61
C SER A 159 9.29 -22.07 8.13
N ALA A 160 9.90 -23.07 8.77
CA ALA A 160 9.18 -24.13 9.47
C ALA A 160 8.21 -23.62 10.56
N ASP A 161 8.43 -22.40 11.09
CA ASP A 161 7.54 -21.78 12.08
C ASP A 161 6.27 -21.17 11.45
N ALA A 162 6.12 -21.16 10.12
CA ALA A 162 4.99 -20.52 9.46
C ALA A 162 3.61 -21.02 9.94
N PRO A 163 3.36 -22.32 10.12
CA PRO A 163 2.09 -22.81 10.67
C PRO A 163 1.79 -22.28 12.08
N TYR A 164 2.81 -22.22 12.94
CA TYR A 164 2.67 -21.67 14.29
C TYR A 164 2.37 -20.16 14.24
N MET A 165 3.08 -19.41 13.42
CA MET A 165 2.94 -17.95 13.34
C MET A 165 1.61 -17.52 12.74
N PHE A 166 1.14 -18.19 11.70
CA PHE A 166 -0.03 -17.78 10.90
C PHE A 166 -1.30 -18.59 11.17
N GLY A 167 -1.24 -19.71 11.90
CA GLY A 167 -2.40 -20.54 12.16
C GLY A 167 -3.54 -19.86 12.92
N THR A 168 -3.27 -18.74 13.59
CA THR A 168 -4.27 -17.93 14.32
C THR A 168 -4.67 -16.67 13.56
N LEU A 169 -4.17 -16.48 12.33
CA LEU A 169 -4.38 -15.27 11.55
C LEU A 169 -5.87 -15.17 11.13
N LYS A 170 -6.49 -14.05 11.50
CA LYS A 170 -7.91 -13.78 11.17
C LYS A 170 -8.03 -12.79 10.00
N ARG A 171 -7.03 -11.92 9.82
CA ARG A 171 -7.16 -10.83 8.86
C ARG A 171 -5.84 -10.47 8.18
N VAL A 172 -5.89 -10.26 6.87
CA VAL A 172 -4.81 -9.62 6.11
C VAL A 172 -5.32 -8.31 5.52
N ILE A 173 -4.62 -7.22 5.78
CA ILE A 173 -4.90 -5.91 5.21
C ILE A 173 -3.82 -5.62 4.17
N LEU A 174 -4.24 -5.38 2.92
CA LEU A 174 -3.36 -5.07 1.79
C LEU A 174 -3.54 -3.62 1.39
N ASP A 175 -2.54 -2.80 1.68
CA ASP A 175 -2.61 -1.37 1.38
C ASP A 175 -1.98 -1.05 0.03
N GLU A 176 -2.47 0.02 -0.61
CA GLU A 176 -2.09 0.44 -1.97
C GLU A 176 -2.11 -0.75 -2.96
N LEU A 177 -3.14 -1.60 -2.86
CA LEU A 177 -3.24 -2.87 -3.58
C LEU A 177 -3.05 -2.70 -5.09
N HIS A 178 -3.59 -1.62 -5.68
CA HIS A 178 -3.45 -1.30 -7.10
C HIS A 178 -1.98 -1.15 -7.55
N SER A 179 -1.09 -0.72 -6.65
CA SER A 179 0.34 -0.58 -6.96
C SER A 179 1.10 -1.92 -6.87
N LEU A 180 0.58 -2.88 -6.12
CA LEU A 180 1.18 -4.21 -5.95
C LEU A 180 0.84 -5.14 -7.12
N VAL A 181 -0.44 -5.23 -7.49
CA VAL A 181 -0.94 -6.23 -8.45
C VAL A 181 -0.37 -6.12 -9.85
N THR A 182 0.21 -4.97 -10.21
CA THR A 182 0.82 -4.71 -11.53
C THR A 182 2.30 -5.14 -11.62
N SER A 183 2.85 -5.73 -10.57
CA SER A 183 4.27 -6.01 -10.44
C SER A 183 4.55 -7.46 -10.01
N LYS A 184 5.79 -7.96 -10.21
CA LYS A 184 6.25 -9.25 -9.68
C LYS A 184 6.13 -9.35 -8.15
N ARG A 185 6.12 -8.21 -7.45
CA ARG A 185 5.87 -8.19 -6.00
C ARG A 185 4.42 -8.56 -5.67
N GLY A 186 3.48 -8.21 -6.54
CA GLY A 186 2.11 -8.69 -6.46
C GLY A 186 2.00 -10.19 -6.73
N ASP A 187 2.73 -10.70 -7.71
CA ASP A 187 2.79 -12.14 -7.96
C ASP A 187 3.28 -12.90 -6.70
N LEU A 188 4.38 -12.43 -6.08
CA LEU A 188 4.91 -12.98 -4.83
C LEU A 188 3.90 -12.90 -3.68
N LEU A 189 3.19 -11.78 -3.55
CA LEU A 189 2.16 -11.58 -2.54
C LEU A 189 0.97 -12.54 -2.74
N SER A 190 0.53 -12.73 -3.99
CA SER A 190 -0.60 -13.62 -4.31
C SER A 190 -0.33 -15.07 -3.93
N LEU A 191 0.89 -15.55 -4.19
CA LEU A 191 1.35 -16.87 -3.74
C LEU A 191 1.41 -16.97 -2.22
N GLY A 192 1.87 -15.89 -1.56
CA GLY A 192 1.85 -15.80 -0.10
C GLY A 192 0.43 -15.85 0.47
N LEU A 193 -0.54 -15.18 -0.17
CA LEU A 193 -1.95 -15.23 0.24
C LEU A 193 -2.55 -16.63 0.07
N ALA A 194 -2.27 -17.31 -1.06
CA ALA A 194 -2.74 -18.68 -1.29
C ALA A 194 -2.25 -19.62 -0.17
N ARG A 195 -0.98 -19.47 0.24
CA ARG A 195 -0.45 -20.21 1.39
C ARG A 195 -1.13 -19.84 2.71
N LEU A 196 -1.39 -18.56 2.95
CA LEU A 196 -2.07 -18.11 4.18
C LEU A 196 -3.49 -18.63 4.26
N PHE A 197 -4.25 -18.72 3.17
CA PHE A 197 -5.59 -19.33 3.15
C PHE A 197 -5.55 -20.82 3.54
N LYS A 198 -4.48 -21.54 3.19
CA LYS A 198 -4.30 -22.94 3.61
C LYS A 198 -3.94 -23.05 5.10
N LEU A 199 -3.10 -22.13 5.63
CA LEU A 199 -2.69 -22.12 7.03
C LEU A 199 -3.78 -21.61 7.98
N ALA A 200 -4.62 -20.70 7.52
CA ALA A 200 -5.70 -20.07 8.27
C ALA A 200 -6.99 -20.07 7.43
N PRO A 201 -7.79 -21.13 7.40
CA PRO A 201 -8.95 -21.27 6.51
C PRO A 201 -10.07 -20.23 6.74
N GLU A 202 -10.16 -19.67 7.93
CA GLU A 202 -11.12 -18.58 8.25
C GLU A 202 -10.58 -17.18 7.97
N LEU A 203 -9.44 -17.09 7.32
CA LEU A 203 -8.80 -15.82 7.00
C LEU A 203 -9.65 -14.99 6.05
N ILE A 204 -9.87 -13.73 6.42
CA ILE A 204 -10.44 -12.72 5.50
C ILE A 204 -9.37 -11.72 5.10
N THR A 205 -9.53 -11.17 3.90
CA THR A 205 -8.65 -10.13 3.37
C THR A 205 -9.39 -8.81 3.21
N ILE A 206 -8.72 -7.71 3.50
CA ILE A 206 -9.20 -6.35 3.26
C ILE A 206 -8.20 -5.67 2.32
N GLY A 207 -8.62 -5.39 1.10
CA GLY A 207 -7.84 -4.60 0.15
C GLY A 207 -8.17 -3.12 0.30
N LEU A 208 -7.15 -2.27 0.37
CA LEU A 208 -7.29 -0.81 0.34
C LEU A 208 -6.68 -0.29 -0.96
N SER A 209 -7.44 0.49 -1.69
CA SER A 209 -7.00 1.01 -2.99
C SER A 209 -7.51 2.43 -3.21
N ALA A 210 -6.73 3.22 -3.95
CA ALA A 210 -7.26 4.39 -4.63
C ALA A 210 -8.24 3.98 -5.74
N THR A 211 -8.88 4.94 -6.38
CA THR A 211 -9.77 4.69 -7.52
C THR A 211 -9.03 3.95 -8.64
N VAL A 212 -9.66 2.95 -9.23
CA VAL A 212 -9.14 2.10 -10.31
C VAL A 212 -10.22 1.81 -11.34
N ALA A 213 -9.83 1.64 -12.60
CA ALA A 213 -10.77 1.37 -13.70
C ALA A 213 -11.42 -0.02 -13.61
N LYS A 214 -10.69 -1.02 -13.10
CA LYS A 214 -11.12 -2.43 -13.06
C LYS A 214 -11.06 -3.01 -11.65
N PRO A 215 -12.01 -2.69 -10.78
CA PRO A 215 -12.01 -3.18 -9.40
C PRO A 215 -12.12 -4.71 -9.29
N ASP A 216 -12.78 -5.38 -10.23
CA ASP A 216 -13.00 -6.81 -10.17
C ASP A 216 -11.70 -7.63 -10.21
N GLU A 217 -10.68 -7.14 -10.90
CA GLU A 217 -9.36 -7.78 -10.90
C GLU A 217 -8.71 -7.75 -9.51
N LEU A 218 -8.83 -6.61 -8.81
CA LEU A 218 -8.34 -6.48 -7.44
C LEU A 218 -9.17 -7.32 -6.46
N ARG A 219 -10.47 -7.42 -6.66
CA ARG A 219 -11.38 -8.26 -5.86
C ARG A 219 -11.03 -9.73 -5.98
N ARG A 220 -10.67 -10.20 -7.19
CA ARG A 220 -10.19 -11.57 -7.43
C ARG A 220 -8.88 -11.86 -6.73
N PHE A 221 -7.97 -10.89 -6.70
CA PHE A 221 -6.68 -11.03 -6.04
C PHE A 221 -6.80 -11.27 -4.53
N LEU A 222 -7.87 -10.79 -3.91
CA LEU A 222 -8.10 -10.84 -2.47
C LEU A 222 -8.61 -12.18 -1.93
N VAL A 223 -9.05 -13.09 -2.78
CA VAL A 223 -9.66 -14.36 -2.36
C VAL A 223 -9.04 -15.52 -3.11
N ALA A 224 -9.07 -16.70 -2.48
CA ALA A 224 -8.66 -17.93 -3.15
C ALA A 224 -9.56 -18.18 -4.37
N GLN A 225 -8.96 -18.50 -5.51
CA GLN A 225 -9.70 -18.81 -6.72
C GLN A 225 -10.08 -20.31 -6.72
N PRO A 226 -11.34 -20.65 -6.97
CA PRO A 226 -11.74 -22.03 -7.14
C PRO A 226 -11.23 -22.60 -8.48
N PRO A 227 -11.06 -23.93 -8.60
CA PRO A 227 -10.64 -24.58 -9.84
C PRO A 227 -11.56 -24.26 -11.03
N ASP A 228 -12.86 -24.25 -10.76
CA ASP A 228 -13.91 -24.03 -11.76
C ASP A 228 -14.64 -22.73 -11.48
N GLY A 229 -14.11 -21.62 -11.96
CA GLY A 229 -14.79 -20.33 -11.84
C GLY A 229 -13.92 -19.19 -11.36
N ARG A 230 -14.58 -18.12 -10.90
CA ARG A 230 -13.93 -16.91 -10.39
C ARG A 230 -14.62 -16.46 -9.11
N ALA A 231 -13.86 -16.34 -8.04
CA ALA A 231 -14.31 -15.76 -6.79
C ALA A 231 -13.91 -14.28 -6.68
N HIS A 232 -14.74 -13.49 -6.02
CA HIS A 232 -14.51 -12.06 -5.82
C HIS A 232 -14.79 -11.67 -4.37
N ALA A 233 -13.91 -10.86 -3.79
CA ALA A 233 -14.19 -10.16 -2.55
C ALA A 233 -15.34 -9.16 -2.75
N ASP A 234 -15.99 -8.74 -1.68
CA ASP A 234 -17.00 -7.67 -1.73
C ASP A 234 -16.37 -6.35 -2.16
N LEU A 235 -17.18 -5.46 -2.74
CA LEU A 235 -16.77 -4.10 -3.06
C LEU A 235 -17.41 -3.12 -2.08
N VAL A 236 -16.58 -2.25 -1.52
CA VAL A 236 -17.01 -1.08 -0.74
C VAL A 236 -16.41 0.16 -1.40
N THR A 237 -17.24 1.11 -1.76
CA THR A 237 -16.80 2.37 -2.38
C THR A 237 -17.11 3.53 -1.44
N ALA A 238 -16.11 4.33 -1.13
CA ALA A 238 -16.30 5.57 -0.40
C ALA A 238 -16.92 6.63 -1.30
N GLN A 239 -17.58 7.61 -0.70
CA GLN A 239 -18.03 8.80 -1.44
C GLN A 239 -16.83 9.51 -2.07
N ALA A 240 -17.02 10.02 -3.27
CA ALA A 240 -16.02 10.82 -3.94
C ALA A 240 -15.68 12.06 -3.09
N GLY A 241 -14.42 12.39 -2.97
CA GLY A 241 -13.98 13.67 -2.40
C GLY A 241 -14.18 14.83 -3.38
N ALA A 242 -13.76 16.03 -2.98
CA ALA A 242 -13.73 17.18 -3.87
C ALA A 242 -12.89 16.87 -5.12
N GLN A 243 -13.35 17.34 -6.28
CA GLN A 243 -12.60 17.15 -7.52
C GLN A 243 -11.29 17.95 -7.46
N PRO A 244 -10.14 17.37 -7.86
CA PRO A 244 -8.88 18.08 -7.86
C PRO A 244 -8.86 19.19 -8.89
N ILE A 245 -8.19 20.30 -8.57
CA ILE A 245 -7.93 21.41 -9.46
C ILE A 245 -6.57 21.16 -10.10
N VAL A 246 -6.58 20.87 -11.41
CA VAL A 246 -5.35 20.61 -12.16
C VAL A 246 -5.22 21.63 -13.27
N THR A 247 -4.14 22.40 -13.24
CA THR A 247 -3.84 23.43 -14.24
C THR A 247 -2.52 23.11 -14.96
N MET A 248 -2.35 23.64 -16.14
CA MET A 248 -1.05 23.65 -16.81
C MET A 248 -0.40 25.02 -16.60
N LEU A 249 0.88 25.00 -16.25
CA LEU A 249 1.63 26.24 -16.05
C LEU A 249 1.63 27.05 -17.35
N ASP A 250 1.20 28.29 -17.25
CA ASP A 250 1.41 29.29 -18.28
C ASP A 250 2.78 29.93 -18.11
N THR A 251 3.57 30.02 -19.16
CA THR A 251 4.94 30.55 -19.13
C THR A 251 5.13 31.55 -20.26
N GLU A 252 5.76 32.67 -19.96
CA GLU A 252 6.13 33.70 -20.92
C GLU A 252 7.28 33.26 -21.83
N GLU A 253 8.11 32.34 -21.38
CA GLU A 253 9.23 31.81 -22.14
C GLU A 253 8.81 30.77 -23.19
N HIS A 254 9.59 30.75 -24.28
CA HIS A 254 9.32 29.77 -25.35
C HIS A 254 9.66 28.34 -24.95
N LEU A 255 8.68 27.46 -25.00
CA LEU A 255 8.89 26.02 -24.81
C LEU A 255 9.87 25.46 -25.84
N PRO A 256 10.92 24.76 -25.42
CA PRO A 256 11.84 24.09 -26.32
C PRO A 256 11.15 22.96 -27.07
N TRP A 257 11.64 22.61 -28.26
CA TRP A 257 11.14 21.48 -29.01
C TRP A 257 11.45 20.13 -28.33
N ALA A 258 12.60 20.03 -27.70
CA ALA A 258 13.09 18.83 -27.03
C ALA A 258 13.83 19.19 -25.73
N GLY A 259 14.01 18.20 -24.87
CA GLY A 259 14.67 18.35 -23.57
C GLY A 259 13.70 18.07 -22.41
N HIS A 260 14.26 17.98 -21.22
CA HIS A 260 13.49 17.64 -20.00
C HIS A 260 13.89 18.51 -18.81
N SER A 261 14.61 19.62 -19.05
CA SER A 261 15.18 20.45 -17.98
C SER A 261 14.17 21.41 -17.34
N ALA A 262 13.08 21.76 -18.04
CA ALA A 262 12.08 22.74 -17.65
C ALA A 262 12.68 24.10 -17.17
N ARG A 263 13.85 24.52 -17.72
CA ARG A 263 14.52 25.78 -17.34
C ARG A 263 13.66 27.00 -17.60
N HIS A 264 12.88 26.97 -18.68
CA HIS A 264 11.96 28.03 -19.06
C HIS A 264 10.88 28.33 -18.01
N ALA A 265 10.64 27.42 -17.08
CA ALA A 265 9.58 27.54 -16.07
C ALA A 265 10.12 27.72 -14.63
N LEU A 266 11.43 27.91 -14.47
CA LEU A 266 12.05 27.98 -13.13
C LEU A 266 11.54 29.17 -12.31
N GLY A 267 11.35 30.34 -12.94
CA GLY A 267 10.83 31.52 -12.28
C GLY A 267 9.43 31.34 -11.74
N GLU A 268 8.54 30.78 -12.57
CA GLU A 268 7.15 30.54 -12.22
C GLU A 268 7.02 29.41 -11.19
N ILE A 269 7.80 28.33 -11.30
CA ILE A 269 7.88 27.28 -10.27
C ILE A 269 8.29 27.88 -8.93
N TYR A 270 9.32 28.73 -8.92
CA TYR A 270 9.78 29.39 -7.71
C TYR A 270 8.72 30.36 -7.13
N ALA A 271 8.01 31.10 -8.00
CA ALA A 271 6.90 31.96 -7.58
C ALA A 271 5.77 31.16 -6.90
N HIS A 272 5.41 29.99 -7.45
CA HIS A 272 4.44 29.09 -6.80
C HIS A 272 4.94 28.59 -5.44
N ILE A 273 6.22 28.22 -5.31
CA ILE A 273 6.80 27.82 -4.02
C ILE A 273 6.72 28.94 -2.99
N LYS A 274 6.90 30.20 -3.38
CA LYS A 274 6.80 31.36 -2.48
C LYS A 274 5.40 31.60 -1.94
N THR A 275 4.38 31.34 -2.74
CA THR A 275 2.99 31.66 -2.39
C THR A 275 2.31 30.55 -1.59
N HIS A 276 2.89 29.33 -1.56
CA HIS A 276 2.30 28.16 -0.88
C HIS A 276 3.06 27.80 0.41
N LYS A 277 2.43 27.02 1.29
CA LYS A 277 3.03 26.58 2.57
C LYS A 277 4.12 25.54 2.34
N THR A 278 3.75 24.43 1.70
CA THR A 278 4.66 23.35 1.34
C THR A 278 4.31 22.80 -0.05
N THR A 279 5.26 22.89 -0.97
CA THR A 279 5.08 22.43 -2.35
C THR A 279 5.87 21.16 -2.61
N LEU A 280 5.21 20.11 -3.14
CA LEU A 280 5.89 18.94 -3.68
C LEU A 280 6.14 19.12 -5.18
N VAL A 281 7.40 19.07 -5.58
CA VAL A 281 7.80 19.20 -6.99
C VAL A 281 8.24 17.85 -7.51
N PHE A 282 7.33 17.13 -8.18
CA PHE A 282 7.61 15.84 -8.76
C PHE A 282 8.30 15.94 -10.12
N VAL A 283 9.31 15.11 -10.31
CA VAL A 283 9.99 14.92 -11.60
C VAL A 283 10.05 13.43 -11.96
N ASN A 284 10.32 13.12 -13.23
CA ASN A 284 10.27 11.76 -13.71
C ASN A 284 11.55 10.93 -13.49
N THR A 285 12.72 11.60 -13.34
CA THR A 285 14.02 10.93 -13.14
C THR A 285 14.81 11.54 -12.00
N ARG A 286 15.78 10.77 -11.46
CA ARG A 286 16.68 11.26 -10.40
C ARG A 286 17.56 12.41 -10.86
N SER A 287 18.11 12.32 -12.08
CA SER A 287 18.93 13.39 -12.67
C SER A 287 18.14 14.69 -12.84
N GLN A 288 16.87 14.62 -13.22
CA GLN A 288 15.99 15.79 -13.25
C GLN A 288 15.77 16.36 -11.85
N ALA A 289 15.61 15.51 -10.83
CA ALA A 289 15.43 15.97 -9.46
C ALA A 289 16.66 16.73 -8.95
N GLU A 290 17.84 16.16 -9.16
CA GLU A 290 19.11 16.80 -8.77
C GLU A 290 19.34 18.10 -9.53
N PHE A 291 19.10 18.10 -10.85
CA PHE A 291 19.24 19.27 -11.70
C PHE A 291 18.28 20.40 -11.28
N LEU A 292 16.98 20.10 -11.17
CA LEU A 292 15.95 21.07 -10.80
C LEU A 292 16.20 21.63 -9.40
N PHE A 293 16.60 20.79 -8.46
CA PHE A 293 16.97 21.21 -7.10
C PHE A 293 18.14 22.19 -7.13
N GLN A 294 19.20 21.92 -7.91
CA GLN A 294 20.35 22.81 -8.03
C GLN A 294 19.98 24.16 -8.64
N GLU A 295 19.15 24.17 -9.69
CA GLU A 295 18.71 25.40 -10.33
C GLU A 295 17.81 26.24 -9.40
N LEU A 296 16.86 25.60 -8.69
CA LEU A 296 16.04 26.29 -7.68
C LEU A 296 16.90 26.82 -6.52
N TRP A 297 17.93 26.06 -6.10
CA TRP A 297 18.83 26.48 -5.03
C TRP A 297 19.70 27.69 -5.43
N ARG A 298 20.13 27.75 -6.69
CA ARG A 298 20.91 28.89 -7.22
C ARG A 298 20.09 30.18 -7.27
N ASN A 299 18.78 30.06 -7.55
CA ASN A 299 17.86 31.19 -7.66
C ASN A 299 17.07 31.44 -6.36
N ASN A 300 17.53 30.90 -5.23
CA ASN A 300 16.83 30.97 -3.96
C ASN A 300 17.24 32.22 -3.16
N ASP A 301 16.92 33.38 -3.68
CA ASP A 301 17.27 34.69 -3.08
C ASP A 301 16.54 34.92 -1.73
N ASP A 302 15.37 34.29 -1.54
CA ASP A 302 14.56 34.40 -0.32
C ASP A 302 14.99 33.39 0.77
N ASN A 303 16.03 32.58 0.56
CA ASN A 303 16.50 31.52 1.47
C ASN A 303 15.41 30.56 1.91
N LEU A 304 14.51 30.16 1.01
CA LEU A 304 13.48 29.21 1.27
C LEU A 304 14.06 27.83 1.59
N ALA A 305 13.47 27.11 2.53
CA ALA A 305 13.89 25.76 2.88
C ALA A 305 13.43 24.75 1.80
N ILE A 306 14.26 24.53 0.79
CA ILE A 306 14.04 23.59 -0.32
C ILE A 306 14.88 22.35 -0.09
N ALA A 307 14.32 21.16 -0.27
CA ALA A 307 15.00 19.89 -0.10
C ALA A 307 14.90 18.99 -1.35
N LEU A 308 15.76 17.98 -1.42
CA LEU A 308 15.78 16.95 -2.46
C LEU A 308 15.43 15.58 -1.86
N HIS A 309 14.57 14.80 -2.52
CA HIS A 309 14.21 13.46 -2.08
C HIS A 309 14.10 12.46 -3.24
N HIS A 310 14.97 11.46 -3.29
CA HIS A 310 14.90 10.33 -4.22
C HIS A 310 15.55 9.06 -3.65
N GLY A 311 15.27 7.91 -4.24
CA GLY A 311 15.67 6.61 -3.72
C GLY A 311 17.19 6.34 -3.65
N SER A 312 18.03 7.13 -4.34
CA SER A 312 19.51 6.98 -4.29
C SER A 312 20.19 7.80 -3.21
N LEU A 313 19.46 8.69 -2.53
CA LEU A 313 20.02 9.41 -1.39
C LEU A 313 20.28 8.46 -0.22
N ASP A 314 21.27 8.81 0.60
CA ASP A 314 21.53 8.11 1.86
C ASP A 314 20.27 8.04 2.74
N VAL A 315 20.11 6.92 3.45
CA VAL A 315 18.92 6.67 4.29
C VAL A 315 18.76 7.74 5.37
N ALA A 316 19.86 8.21 5.97
CA ALA A 316 19.80 9.24 7.01
C ALA A 316 19.37 10.59 6.44
N GLN A 317 19.81 10.93 5.22
CA GLN A 317 19.37 12.14 4.52
C GLN A 317 17.89 12.10 4.20
N ARG A 318 17.39 10.97 3.64
CA ARG A 318 15.96 10.80 3.36
C ARG A 318 15.12 10.99 4.61
N ARG A 319 15.49 10.34 5.72
CA ARG A 319 14.79 10.47 7.01
C ARG A 319 14.79 11.90 7.56
N ARG A 320 15.87 12.68 7.34
CA ARG A 320 15.91 14.08 7.72
C ARG A 320 14.91 14.91 6.93
N VAL A 321 14.83 14.70 5.61
CA VAL A 321 13.86 15.39 4.74
C VAL A 321 12.43 15.01 5.13
N GLU A 322 12.16 13.71 5.28
CA GLU A 322 10.86 13.18 5.72
C GLU A 322 10.42 13.79 7.06
N HIS A 323 11.34 13.85 8.03
CA HIS A 323 11.06 14.47 9.33
C HIS A 323 10.82 15.99 9.22
N ALA A 324 11.60 16.68 8.40
CA ALA A 324 11.45 18.11 8.19
C ALA A 324 10.13 18.47 7.48
N MET A 325 9.67 17.61 6.54
CA MET A 325 8.32 17.71 5.95
C MET A 325 7.22 17.54 7.00
N ALA A 326 7.24 16.43 7.72
CA ALA A 326 6.23 16.10 8.74
C ALA A 326 6.14 17.18 9.85
N THR A 327 7.19 17.97 10.05
CA THR A 327 7.24 19.08 11.04
C THR A 327 7.00 20.45 10.41
N GLY A 328 6.61 20.53 9.12
CA GLY A 328 6.30 21.78 8.43
C GLY A 328 7.49 22.73 8.27
N LYS A 329 8.74 22.23 8.28
CA LYS A 329 9.96 23.02 8.18
C LYS A 329 10.42 23.29 6.76
N LEU A 330 9.83 22.61 5.77
CA LEU A 330 10.22 22.74 4.37
C LEU A 330 9.19 23.55 3.59
N ARG A 331 9.67 24.40 2.70
CA ARG A 331 8.87 25.16 1.77
C ARG A 331 8.62 24.40 0.47
N ALA A 332 9.61 23.63 0.03
CA ALA A 332 9.47 22.75 -1.11
C ALA A 332 10.34 21.50 -1.01
N VAL A 333 9.88 20.42 -1.66
CA VAL A 333 10.67 19.22 -1.85
C VAL A 333 10.65 18.81 -3.32
N VAL A 334 11.82 18.79 -3.96
CA VAL A 334 11.98 18.24 -5.30
C VAL A 334 12.13 16.71 -5.16
N CYS A 335 11.26 15.95 -5.78
CA CYS A 335 11.22 14.51 -5.56
C CYS A 335 10.88 13.71 -6.82
N THR A 336 11.21 12.43 -6.77
CA THR A 336 10.76 11.43 -7.74
C THR A 336 9.60 10.60 -7.16
N SER A 337 9.28 9.47 -7.74
CA SER A 337 8.25 8.53 -7.26
C SER A 337 8.45 8.04 -5.81
N SER A 338 9.51 8.42 -5.15
CA SER A 338 9.76 8.06 -3.74
C SER A 338 8.74 8.65 -2.76
N LEU A 339 8.01 9.70 -3.16
CA LEU A 339 6.94 10.33 -2.39
C LEU A 339 5.54 10.14 -3.03
N ASP A 340 5.41 9.32 -4.09
CA ASP A 340 4.11 9.02 -4.73
C ASP A 340 3.13 8.34 -3.75
N LEU A 341 3.63 7.54 -2.79
CA LEU A 341 2.82 6.67 -1.95
C LEU A 341 2.69 7.16 -0.49
N GLY A 342 1.51 7.07 -0.01
CA GLY A 342 0.82 6.92 1.26
C GLY A 342 1.34 7.46 2.59
N VAL A 343 2.44 8.19 2.66
CA VAL A 343 2.86 8.81 3.93
C VAL A 343 2.18 10.18 4.07
N ASP A 344 1.68 10.48 5.27
CA ASP A 344 1.18 11.80 5.60
C ASP A 344 2.35 12.76 5.81
N TRP A 345 2.50 13.71 4.88
CA TRP A 345 3.61 14.64 4.86
C TRP A 345 3.28 16.00 5.49
N GLY A 346 2.18 16.10 6.23
CA GLY A 346 1.74 17.35 6.84
C GLY A 346 1.05 18.31 5.86
N ASP A 347 1.18 19.60 6.09
CA ASP A 347 0.45 20.65 5.36
C ASP A 347 1.02 20.93 3.94
N VAL A 348 1.01 19.91 3.07
CA VAL A 348 1.28 20.10 1.64
C VAL A 348 0.03 20.71 1.00
N ASP A 349 0.14 21.87 0.39
CA ASP A 349 -0.97 22.59 -0.23
C ASP A 349 -0.86 22.68 -1.77
N LEU A 350 0.32 22.42 -2.36
CA LEU A 350 0.51 22.38 -3.80
C LEU A 350 1.34 21.20 -4.26
N VAL A 351 0.94 20.59 -5.38
CA VAL A 351 1.76 19.64 -6.14
C VAL A 351 2.12 20.22 -7.49
N ILE A 352 3.40 20.28 -7.81
CA ILE A 352 3.90 20.63 -9.15
C ILE A 352 4.44 19.33 -9.79
N ASN A 353 4.00 19.01 -11.00
CA ASN A 353 4.53 17.90 -11.76
C ASN A 353 5.31 18.41 -12.97
N VAL A 354 6.64 18.32 -12.92
CA VAL A 354 7.55 18.74 -13.98
C VAL A 354 7.81 17.58 -14.94
N GLY A 355 7.50 17.82 -16.20
CA GLY A 355 7.41 16.80 -17.24
C GLY A 355 6.03 16.16 -17.29
N ALA A 356 5.69 15.53 -18.42
CA ALA A 356 4.41 14.86 -18.57
C ALA A 356 4.23 13.74 -17.54
N PRO A 357 3.03 13.63 -16.92
CA PRO A 357 2.74 12.56 -15.98
C PRO A 357 2.71 11.21 -16.70
N LYS A 358 3.26 10.18 -16.07
CA LYS A 358 3.22 8.82 -16.62
C LYS A 358 1.95 8.08 -16.20
N GLY A 359 0.82 8.52 -16.74
CA GLY A 359 -0.51 7.99 -16.49
C GLY A 359 -1.36 8.82 -15.53
N CYS A 360 -2.68 8.79 -15.76
CA CYS A 360 -3.68 9.53 -14.99
C CYS A 360 -3.73 9.04 -13.53
N SER A 361 -3.73 7.73 -13.30
CA SER A 361 -3.78 7.14 -11.95
C SER A 361 -2.61 7.60 -11.08
N ARG A 362 -1.40 7.67 -11.65
CA ARG A 362 -0.23 8.18 -10.94
C ARG A 362 -0.33 9.68 -10.66
N LEU A 363 -0.81 10.44 -11.62
CA LEU A 363 -1.05 11.87 -11.43
C LEU A 363 -2.01 12.10 -10.27
N LEU A 364 -3.14 11.42 -10.24
CA LEU A 364 -4.10 11.51 -9.14
C LEU A 364 -3.51 11.11 -7.79
N GLN A 365 -2.63 10.10 -7.74
CA GLN A 365 -1.91 9.74 -6.51
C GLN A 365 -1.00 10.87 -6.01
N ARG A 366 -0.29 11.56 -6.92
CA ARG A 366 0.54 12.73 -6.60
C ARG A 366 -0.29 13.92 -6.14
N ILE A 367 -1.35 14.24 -6.89
CA ILE A 367 -2.29 15.33 -6.57
C ILE A 367 -2.89 15.13 -5.17
N GLY A 368 -3.28 13.91 -4.84
CA GLY A 368 -3.83 13.56 -3.53
C GLY A 368 -2.83 13.71 -2.37
N ARG A 369 -1.62 14.22 -2.60
CA ARG A 369 -0.66 14.64 -1.54
C ARG A 369 -0.91 16.07 -1.09
N SER A 370 -1.56 16.92 -1.92
CA SER A 370 -1.97 18.27 -1.51
C SER A 370 -3.35 18.24 -0.86
N ASN A 371 -3.55 19.11 0.13
CA ASN A 371 -4.84 19.28 0.85
C ASN A 371 -5.46 17.93 1.25
N HIS A 372 -4.79 17.21 2.16
CA HIS A 372 -5.13 15.83 2.53
C HIS A 372 -6.48 15.73 3.29
N ARG A 373 -7.48 16.57 2.93
CA ARG A 373 -8.83 16.62 3.49
C ARG A 373 -9.85 16.31 2.39
N LEU A 374 -10.95 15.64 2.77
CA LEU A 374 -12.01 15.27 1.84
C LEU A 374 -12.80 16.47 1.30
N ASP A 375 -12.84 17.55 2.06
CA ASP A 375 -13.69 18.72 1.86
C ASP A 375 -12.99 19.82 1.05
N GLU A 376 -11.67 19.77 0.91
CA GLU A 376 -10.88 20.76 0.17
C GLU A 376 -10.32 20.12 -1.11
N PRO A 377 -10.43 20.80 -2.27
CA PRO A 377 -9.86 20.28 -3.51
C PRO A 377 -8.34 20.23 -3.42
N SER A 378 -7.76 19.13 -3.84
CA SER A 378 -6.31 19.02 -4.03
C SER A 378 -5.89 19.87 -5.23
N GLU A 379 -4.77 20.61 -5.13
CA GLU A 379 -4.30 21.52 -6.17
C GLU A 379 -3.01 21.01 -6.81
N ALA A 380 -2.95 21.05 -8.15
CA ALA A 380 -1.77 20.65 -8.89
C ALA A 380 -1.53 21.49 -10.14
N VAL A 381 -0.24 21.72 -10.43
CA VAL A 381 0.25 22.42 -11.62
C VAL A 381 1.12 21.47 -12.44
N LEU A 382 0.77 21.28 -13.72
CA LEU A 382 1.57 20.52 -14.68
C LEU A 382 2.50 21.47 -15.44
N VAL A 383 3.78 21.13 -15.47
CA VAL A 383 4.82 21.92 -16.14
C VAL A 383 5.41 21.08 -17.28
N PRO A 384 4.96 21.25 -18.53
CA PRO A 384 5.55 20.56 -19.67
C PRO A 384 7.00 20.99 -19.87
N ALA A 385 7.93 20.05 -20.01
CA ALA A 385 9.35 20.35 -20.21
C ALA A 385 9.68 20.64 -21.69
N ASN A 386 8.79 20.30 -22.62
CA ASN A 386 8.93 20.54 -24.05
C ASN A 386 7.54 20.61 -24.74
N ARG A 387 7.52 20.95 -26.03
CA ARG A 387 6.26 21.15 -26.79
C ARG A 387 5.43 19.87 -26.93
N PHE A 388 6.04 18.68 -26.99
CA PHE A 388 5.30 17.44 -27.10
C PHE A 388 4.58 17.11 -25.78
N GLU A 389 5.21 17.41 -24.66
CA GLU A 389 4.61 17.17 -23.34
C GLU A 389 3.39 18.06 -23.05
N VAL A 390 3.19 19.16 -23.81
CA VAL A 390 1.96 19.97 -23.71
C VAL A 390 0.72 19.15 -24.05
N LEU A 391 0.79 18.32 -25.10
CA LEU A 391 -0.32 17.45 -25.49
C LEU A 391 -0.57 16.37 -24.43
N GLU A 392 0.50 15.79 -23.91
CA GLU A 392 0.41 14.78 -22.85
C GLU A 392 -0.17 15.39 -21.55
N CYS A 393 0.23 16.60 -21.17
CA CYS A 393 -0.33 17.31 -20.02
C CYS A 393 -1.82 17.63 -20.21
N ARG A 394 -2.23 18.08 -21.40
CA ARG A 394 -3.66 18.31 -21.71
C ARG A 394 -4.47 17.04 -21.61
N ALA A 395 -4.01 15.95 -22.24
CA ALA A 395 -4.67 14.65 -22.15
C ALA A 395 -4.77 14.16 -20.69
N ALA A 396 -3.76 14.42 -19.86
CA ALA A 396 -3.79 14.07 -18.45
C ALA A 396 -4.82 14.91 -17.67
N ILE A 397 -4.96 16.21 -17.96
CA ILE A 397 -5.99 17.08 -17.35
C ILE A 397 -7.39 16.60 -17.74
N GLU A 398 -7.61 16.31 -19.02
CA GLU A 398 -8.88 15.76 -19.53
C GLU A 398 -9.21 14.42 -18.86
N ALA A 399 -8.24 13.50 -18.78
CA ALA A 399 -8.42 12.23 -18.12
C ALA A 399 -8.77 12.36 -16.63
N VAL A 400 -8.20 13.33 -15.92
CA VAL A 400 -8.56 13.64 -14.52
C VAL A 400 -10.01 14.16 -14.46
N ALA A 401 -10.41 15.07 -15.33
CA ALA A 401 -11.75 15.64 -15.35
C ALA A 401 -12.82 14.57 -15.68
N GLU A 402 -12.51 13.64 -16.57
CA GLU A 402 -13.36 12.51 -16.95
C GLU A 402 -13.28 11.32 -15.99
N ASN A 403 -12.43 11.39 -14.97
CA ASN A 403 -12.11 10.27 -14.07
C ASN A 403 -11.65 9.00 -14.83
N ALA A 404 -10.99 9.19 -15.97
CA ALA A 404 -10.49 8.12 -16.82
C ALA A 404 -9.19 7.56 -16.25
N GLN A 405 -9.26 6.37 -15.63
CA GLN A 405 -8.14 5.72 -14.96
C GLN A 405 -7.40 4.79 -15.93
N ASP A 406 -6.08 4.87 -15.94
CA ASP A 406 -5.19 3.94 -16.62
C ASP A 406 -4.77 2.81 -15.67
N THR A 407 -5.60 1.81 -15.52
CA THR A 407 -5.26 0.63 -14.73
C THR A 407 -4.82 -0.48 -15.66
N PRO A 408 -3.54 -0.91 -15.60
CA PRO A 408 -3.10 -2.06 -16.39
C PRO A 408 -3.85 -3.32 -15.92
N PRO A 409 -4.06 -4.31 -16.83
CA PRO A 409 -4.71 -5.56 -16.47
C PRO A 409 -3.88 -6.33 -15.43
N LEU A 410 -4.55 -7.22 -14.69
CA LEU A 410 -3.87 -8.16 -13.80
C LEU A 410 -2.87 -8.99 -14.61
N ARG A 411 -1.65 -9.10 -14.10
CA ARG A 411 -0.59 -9.86 -14.75
C ARG A 411 -0.87 -11.37 -14.68
N THR A 412 -0.43 -12.09 -15.69
CA THR A 412 -0.17 -13.53 -15.55
C THR A 412 1.05 -13.72 -14.66
N GLY A 413 0.98 -14.63 -13.71
CA GLY A 413 2.02 -14.86 -12.71
C GLY A 413 3.37 -15.23 -13.37
N ALA A 414 4.44 -14.60 -12.91
CA ALA A 414 5.77 -14.80 -13.46
C ALA A 414 6.41 -16.10 -12.95
N LEU A 415 7.00 -16.90 -13.85
CA LEU A 415 7.57 -18.22 -13.53
C LEU A 415 8.81 -18.14 -12.63
N ASP A 416 9.60 -17.07 -12.70
CA ASP A 416 10.73 -16.84 -11.80
C ASP A 416 10.26 -16.57 -10.35
N VAL A 417 9.14 -15.89 -10.18
CA VAL A 417 8.53 -15.71 -8.86
C VAL A 417 7.92 -17.01 -8.35
N LEU A 418 7.33 -17.81 -9.24
CA LEU A 418 6.86 -19.15 -8.92
C LEU A 418 8.02 -20.03 -8.42
N ALA A 419 9.14 -20.08 -9.14
CA ALA A 419 10.32 -20.84 -8.74
C ALA A 419 10.85 -20.40 -7.36
N GLN A 420 10.89 -19.08 -7.10
CA GLN A 420 11.25 -18.54 -5.77
C GLN A 420 10.28 -19.01 -4.69
N HIS A 421 8.99 -19.04 -4.97
CA HIS A 421 7.99 -19.52 -4.00
C HIS A 421 8.14 -21.02 -3.72
N ILE A 422 8.31 -21.85 -4.75
CA ILE A 422 8.54 -23.30 -4.63
C ILE A 422 9.78 -23.56 -3.77
N LEU A 423 10.88 -22.85 -4.03
CA LEU A 423 12.10 -22.94 -3.20
C LEU A 423 11.81 -22.57 -1.74
N GLY A 424 11.09 -21.48 -1.50
CA GLY A 424 10.68 -21.06 -0.16
C GLY A 424 9.85 -22.13 0.56
N ARG A 425 8.94 -22.80 -0.17
CA ARG A 425 8.14 -23.92 0.37
C ARG A 425 9.02 -25.11 0.76
N ALA A 426 9.97 -25.50 -0.09
CA ALA A 426 10.92 -26.57 0.16
C ALA A 426 11.85 -26.29 1.37
N CYS A 427 12.21 -25.02 1.60
CA CYS A 427 12.99 -24.61 2.79
C CYS A 427 12.20 -24.73 4.10
N GLY A 428 10.87 -24.57 4.05
CA GLY A 428 10.02 -24.64 5.24
C GLY A 428 9.66 -26.07 5.65
N GLU A 429 9.18 -26.85 4.72
CA GLU A 429 8.73 -28.24 4.92
C GLU A 429 8.64 -28.99 3.58
N PRO A 430 8.74 -30.32 3.59
CA PRO A 430 8.42 -31.14 2.41
C PRO A 430 6.98 -30.90 1.96
N PHE A 431 6.72 -31.04 0.67
CA PHE A 431 5.38 -30.88 0.09
C PHE A 431 5.07 -31.96 -0.94
N ILE A 432 3.77 -32.22 -1.16
CA ILE A 432 3.25 -33.06 -2.23
C ILE A 432 3.00 -32.13 -3.43
N ALA A 433 3.54 -32.48 -4.60
CA ALA A 433 3.46 -31.63 -5.79
C ALA A 433 2.02 -31.28 -6.21
N GLU A 434 1.07 -32.26 -6.11
CA GLU A 434 -0.35 -32.03 -6.39
C GLU A 434 -1.00 -30.99 -5.47
N GLU A 435 -0.69 -31.06 -4.18
CA GLU A 435 -1.23 -30.13 -3.20
C GLU A 435 -0.65 -28.73 -3.39
N LEU A 436 0.64 -28.62 -3.71
CA LEU A 436 1.28 -27.36 -3.99
C LEU A 436 0.77 -26.73 -5.28
N TYR A 437 0.56 -27.52 -6.34
CA TYR A 437 -0.05 -27.06 -7.58
C TYR A 437 -1.44 -26.48 -7.34
N ALA A 438 -2.30 -27.19 -6.61
CA ALA A 438 -3.63 -26.70 -6.26
C ALA A 438 -3.58 -25.42 -5.40
N GLU A 439 -2.64 -25.33 -4.43
CA GLU A 439 -2.41 -24.14 -3.63
C GLU A 439 -2.03 -22.93 -4.52
N ILE A 440 -1.11 -23.13 -5.46
CA ILE A 440 -0.63 -22.08 -6.37
C ILE A 440 -1.73 -21.61 -7.32
N CYS A 441 -2.51 -22.52 -7.90
CA CYS A 441 -3.61 -22.18 -8.79
C CYS A 441 -4.75 -21.42 -8.08
N ALA A 442 -4.83 -21.47 -6.75
CA ALA A 442 -5.76 -20.63 -5.99
C ALA A 442 -5.34 -19.14 -5.97
N ALA A 443 -4.11 -18.78 -6.34
CA ALA A 443 -3.69 -17.40 -6.51
C ALA A 443 -4.16 -16.83 -7.85
N ALA A 444 -4.87 -15.71 -7.87
CA ALA A 444 -5.49 -15.16 -9.07
C ALA A 444 -4.54 -14.98 -10.29
N PRO A 445 -3.27 -14.51 -10.15
CA PRO A 445 -2.32 -14.45 -11.26
C PRO A 445 -1.90 -15.81 -11.81
N TYR A 446 -2.03 -16.87 -11.02
CA TYR A 446 -1.62 -18.24 -11.38
C TYR A 446 -2.81 -19.18 -11.61
N ALA A 447 -4.05 -18.68 -11.61
CA ALA A 447 -5.25 -19.51 -11.79
C ALA A 447 -5.29 -20.26 -13.15
N ALA A 448 -4.56 -19.78 -14.14
CA ALA A 448 -4.42 -20.43 -15.45
C ALA A 448 -3.05 -21.08 -15.65
N LEU A 449 -2.28 -21.34 -14.59
CA LEU A 449 -0.97 -21.98 -14.68
C LEU A 449 -1.13 -23.40 -15.22
N SER A 450 -0.39 -23.73 -16.28
CA SER A 450 -0.39 -25.09 -16.83
C SER A 450 0.38 -26.04 -15.91
N ARG A 451 -0.02 -27.31 -15.91
CA ARG A 451 0.70 -28.35 -15.16
C ARG A 451 2.16 -28.48 -15.68
N ALA A 452 2.36 -28.36 -16.97
CA ALA A 452 3.68 -28.45 -17.58
C ALA A 452 4.63 -27.32 -17.10
N ASP A 453 4.13 -26.08 -17.01
CA ASP A 453 4.93 -24.95 -16.51
C ASP A 453 5.25 -25.11 -15.01
N PHE A 454 4.30 -25.64 -14.24
CA PHE A 454 4.53 -25.95 -12.82
C PHE A 454 5.61 -27.02 -12.65
N ASP A 455 5.50 -28.14 -13.37
CA ASP A 455 6.48 -29.24 -13.29
C ASP A 455 7.87 -28.78 -13.75
N ALA A 456 7.95 -27.94 -14.80
CA ALA A 456 9.20 -27.32 -15.24
C ALA A 456 9.82 -26.39 -14.18
N ALA A 457 8.98 -25.63 -13.46
CA ALA A 457 9.45 -24.79 -12.36
C ALA A 457 9.96 -25.62 -11.16
N VAL A 458 9.30 -26.74 -10.84
CA VAL A 458 9.76 -27.69 -9.80
C VAL A 458 11.09 -28.32 -10.20
N ASP A 459 11.22 -28.82 -11.44
CA ASP A 459 12.48 -29.37 -11.95
C ASP A 459 13.61 -28.33 -11.92
N PHE A 460 13.33 -27.10 -12.33
CA PHE A 460 14.30 -26.00 -12.25
C PHE A 460 14.79 -25.75 -10.81
N VAL A 461 13.89 -25.73 -9.83
CA VAL A 461 14.26 -25.54 -8.42
C VAL A 461 15.04 -26.73 -7.87
N ALA A 462 14.69 -27.96 -8.26
CA ALA A 462 15.31 -29.16 -7.78
C ALA A 462 16.73 -29.39 -8.37
N THR A 463 16.93 -29.01 -9.65
CA THR A 463 18.15 -29.35 -10.39
C THR A 463 19.01 -28.13 -10.76
N GLY A 464 18.53 -26.91 -10.52
CA GLY A 464 19.20 -25.67 -10.90
C GLY A 464 19.14 -25.38 -12.41
N GLY A 465 18.30 -26.10 -13.16
CA GLY A 465 18.11 -25.94 -14.59
C GLY A 465 19.30 -26.40 -15.45
N TYR A 466 19.25 -26.08 -16.74
CA TYR A 466 20.25 -26.51 -17.73
C TYR A 466 21.69 -26.16 -17.37
N ALA A 467 21.91 -24.96 -16.80
CA ALA A 467 23.26 -24.49 -16.51
C ALA A 467 23.95 -25.31 -15.40
N LEU A 468 23.22 -25.82 -14.41
CA LEU A 468 23.78 -26.63 -13.33
C LEU A 468 23.81 -28.14 -13.66
N LYS A 469 22.89 -28.63 -14.50
CA LYS A 469 22.93 -30.04 -14.98
C LYS A 469 24.20 -30.40 -15.72
N ALA A 470 24.89 -29.40 -16.28
CA ALA A 470 26.17 -29.59 -16.99
C ALA A 470 27.38 -29.76 -16.03
N TYR A 471 27.23 -29.52 -14.72
CA TYR A 471 28.31 -29.64 -13.75
C TYR A 471 28.01 -30.79 -12.79
N GLU A 472 28.78 -31.90 -12.89
CA GLU A 472 28.65 -33.08 -12.02
C GLU A 472 28.65 -32.77 -10.51
N ARG A 473 29.17 -31.61 -10.11
CA ARG A 473 29.26 -31.17 -8.70
C ARG A 473 27.94 -30.64 -8.14
N PHE A 474 26.93 -30.42 -8.97
CA PHE A 474 25.64 -29.83 -8.60
C PHE A 474 24.44 -30.65 -9.14
N ALA A 475 24.72 -31.80 -9.76
CA ALA A 475 23.68 -32.74 -10.22
C ALA A 475 23.15 -33.62 -9.09
#